data_2d2558aa7c58f00b41a20090c50c02cc
#
_entry.id   2d2558aa7c58f00b41a20090c50c02cc
#
_cell.length_a   1.000
_cell.length_b   1.000
_cell.length_c   1.000
_cell.angle_alpha   90.00
_cell.angle_beta   90.00
_cell.angle_gamma   90.00
#
_symmetry.space_group_name_H-M   'P 1'
#
loop_
_entity.id
_entity.type
_entity.pdbx_description
1 polymer ?
#
loop_
_entity_poly.entity_id
_entity_poly.type
_entity_poly.pdbx_seq_one_letter_code
_entity_poly.pdbx_strand_id
1 'polypeptide(L)'
;MNEGDDSPTRVIFLFDVDNTLLDNDRVAADLQSHLASEIGAEGAQEYWRIFEQLRTELGYADYLGALQRYRAKHPRVPHLLCVSDFFINYPFAERLFPDAIKIIEHVQQWGPAVILSDGDVVFQPLKISRSGLANAVSGRVVIYVHKEQELDDVEQRYPAEHYVLVDDKLRILAAAKTFWGARVTTVFVRQGHYATDPKILASCPPADISIERIGDLLQYSLPEMLNPKP
;
A
#
# COMPACT_ATOMS: atom_id res chain seq x y z
N MET A 1 -1.78 36.18 -6.42
CA MET A 1 -1.60 35.44 -5.16
C MET A 1 -3.01 35.15 -4.66
N ASN A 2 -3.50 33.94 -4.94
CA ASN A 2 -4.74 33.47 -4.33
C ASN A 2 -4.39 33.06 -2.91
N GLU A 3 -4.90 33.77 -1.93
CA GLU A 3 -4.98 33.29 -0.57
C GLU A 3 -5.85 32.03 -0.61
N GLY A 4 -5.22 30.86 -0.50
CA GLY A 4 -5.96 29.61 -0.39
C GLY A 4 -6.81 29.67 0.87
N ASP A 5 -8.06 29.31 0.74
CA ASP A 5 -8.98 29.11 1.86
C ASP A 5 -8.33 28.07 2.80
N ASP A 6 -7.83 28.54 3.92
CA ASP A 6 -7.06 27.78 4.94
C ASP A 6 -8.01 27.00 5.88
N SER A 7 -9.27 26.85 5.47
CA SER A 7 -10.25 26.02 6.18
C SER A 7 -9.88 24.54 5.99
N PRO A 8 -9.79 23.76 7.07
CA PRO A 8 -9.45 22.34 6.96
C PRO A 8 -10.47 21.63 6.06
N THR A 9 -9.98 20.79 5.16
CA THR A 9 -10.85 19.95 4.32
C THR A 9 -11.64 19.02 5.24
N ARG A 10 -12.95 18.99 5.06
CA ARG A 10 -13.87 18.29 5.96
C ARG A 10 -13.55 16.79 6.07
N VAL A 11 -13.21 16.13 4.95
CA VAL A 11 -12.81 14.72 4.93
C VAL A 11 -11.66 14.47 3.98
N ILE A 12 -10.72 13.59 4.39
CA ILE A 12 -9.61 13.08 3.55
C ILE A 12 -9.68 11.55 3.51
N PHE A 13 -9.56 10.99 2.30
CA PHE A 13 -9.50 9.55 2.07
C PHE A 13 -8.05 9.11 1.89
N LEU A 14 -7.57 8.24 2.76
CA LEU A 14 -6.22 7.70 2.76
C LEU A 14 -6.27 6.24 2.28
N PHE A 15 -5.55 5.91 1.22
CA PHE A 15 -5.52 4.57 0.66
C PHE A 15 -4.11 3.99 0.74
N ASP A 16 -4.02 2.80 1.33
CA ASP A 16 -2.86 1.93 1.13
C ASP A 16 -2.82 1.41 -0.32
N VAL A 17 -1.68 0.87 -0.72
CA VAL A 17 -1.45 0.38 -2.09
C VAL A 17 -1.42 -1.15 -2.13
N ASP A 18 -0.47 -1.76 -1.42
CA ASP A 18 -0.13 -3.17 -1.55
C ASP A 18 -1.21 -4.06 -0.93
N ASN A 19 -1.85 -4.91 -1.75
CA ASN A 19 -2.99 -5.73 -1.39
C ASN A 19 -4.27 -4.94 -1.01
N THR A 20 -4.25 -3.61 -1.14
CA THR A 20 -5.43 -2.75 -0.98
C THR A 20 -5.96 -2.27 -2.34
N LEU A 21 -5.14 -1.57 -3.12
CA LEU A 21 -5.47 -1.10 -4.47
C LEU A 21 -4.80 -1.96 -5.56
N LEU A 22 -3.68 -2.60 -5.24
CA LEU A 22 -2.85 -3.37 -6.16
C LEU A 22 -2.53 -4.75 -5.57
N ASP A 23 -2.71 -5.81 -6.36
CA ASP A 23 -2.42 -7.21 -6.00
C ASP A 23 -0.90 -7.45 -5.93
N ASN A 24 -0.32 -7.10 -4.77
CA ASN A 24 1.10 -7.26 -4.53
C ASN A 24 1.51 -8.71 -4.34
N ASP A 25 0.60 -9.58 -3.91
CA ASP A 25 0.86 -11.03 -3.82
C ASP A 25 1.08 -11.61 -5.22
N ARG A 26 0.33 -11.13 -6.22
CA ARG A 26 0.55 -11.52 -7.61
C ARG A 26 1.87 -10.97 -8.16
N VAL A 27 2.24 -9.74 -7.83
CA VAL A 27 3.57 -9.19 -8.19
C VAL A 27 4.69 -10.07 -7.62
N ALA A 28 4.58 -10.48 -6.36
CA ALA A 28 5.56 -11.36 -5.72
C ALA A 28 5.62 -12.75 -6.38
N ALA A 29 4.48 -13.32 -6.75
CA ALA A 29 4.40 -14.61 -7.45
C ALA A 29 5.03 -14.54 -8.87
N ASP A 30 4.78 -13.46 -9.59
CA ASP A 30 5.37 -13.23 -10.91
C ASP A 30 6.89 -13.01 -10.80
N LEU A 31 7.35 -12.29 -9.77
CA LEU A 31 8.79 -12.15 -9.48
C LEU A 31 9.43 -13.49 -9.14
N GLN A 32 8.79 -14.33 -8.32
CA GLN A 32 9.28 -15.66 -8.00
C GLN A 32 9.49 -16.50 -9.26
N SER A 33 8.51 -16.47 -10.16
CA SER A 33 8.56 -17.20 -11.43
C SER A 33 9.68 -16.68 -12.33
N HIS A 34 9.83 -15.35 -12.41
CA HIS A 34 10.89 -14.70 -13.18
C HIS A 34 12.29 -15.01 -12.62
N LEU A 35 12.47 -14.92 -11.31
CA LEU A 35 13.73 -15.31 -10.66
C LEU A 35 14.09 -16.76 -10.95
N ALA A 36 13.11 -17.69 -10.84
CA ALA A 36 13.37 -19.10 -11.13
C ALA A 36 13.78 -19.34 -12.57
N SER A 37 13.26 -18.58 -13.54
CA SER A 37 13.66 -18.68 -14.94
C SER A 37 15.06 -18.10 -15.22
N GLU A 38 15.43 -16.99 -14.56
CA GLU A 38 16.66 -16.25 -14.84
C GLU A 38 17.88 -16.77 -14.06
N ILE A 39 17.70 -17.14 -12.81
CA ILE A 39 18.78 -17.54 -11.90
C ILE A 39 18.59 -18.94 -11.30
N GLY A 40 17.61 -19.68 -11.78
CA GLY A 40 17.29 -21.04 -11.34
C GLY A 40 16.54 -21.08 -10.00
N ALA A 41 15.99 -22.25 -9.69
CA ALA A 41 15.17 -22.44 -8.48
C ALA A 41 15.94 -22.18 -7.18
N GLU A 42 17.20 -22.63 -7.10
CA GLU A 42 18.05 -22.43 -5.92
C GLU A 42 18.39 -20.94 -5.74
N GLY A 43 18.73 -20.24 -6.82
CA GLY A 43 18.98 -18.80 -6.81
C GLY A 43 17.75 -18.00 -6.37
N ALA A 44 16.54 -18.36 -6.87
CA ALA A 44 15.29 -17.75 -6.46
C ALA A 44 15.01 -17.97 -4.96
N GLN A 45 15.21 -19.19 -4.45
CA GLN A 45 15.07 -19.48 -3.03
C GLN A 45 16.05 -18.67 -2.16
N GLU A 46 17.30 -18.53 -2.59
CA GLU A 46 18.27 -17.73 -1.88
C GLU A 46 17.93 -16.26 -1.90
N TYR A 47 17.44 -15.72 -3.03
CA TYR A 47 16.97 -14.34 -3.12
C TYR A 47 15.85 -14.08 -2.09
N TRP A 48 14.84 -14.95 -2.02
CA TRP A 48 13.73 -14.78 -1.07
C TRP A 48 14.17 -14.90 0.38
N ARG A 49 15.13 -15.79 0.67
CA ARG A 49 15.71 -15.86 2.02
C ARG A 49 16.43 -14.56 2.40
N ILE A 50 17.16 -13.95 1.47
CA ILE A 50 17.80 -12.65 1.68
C ILE A 50 16.75 -11.55 1.85
N PHE A 51 15.68 -11.57 1.06
CA PHE A 51 14.58 -10.63 1.16
C PHE A 51 13.90 -10.68 2.54
N GLU A 52 13.57 -11.86 3.05
CA GLU A 52 12.94 -12.01 4.37
C GLU A 52 13.89 -11.61 5.51
N GLN A 53 15.19 -11.90 5.39
CA GLN A 53 16.17 -11.39 6.34
C GLN A 53 16.22 -9.87 6.35
N LEU A 54 16.27 -9.26 5.17
CA LEU A 54 16.32 -7.81 5.02
C LEU A 54 15.04 -7.15 5.54
N ARG A 55 13.89 -7.73 5.24
CA ARG A 55 12.59 -7.27 5.75
C ARG A 55 12.51 -7.31 7.28
N THR A 56 13.10 -8.33 7.90
CA THR A 56 13.18 -8.44 9.37
C THR A 56 14.13 -7.38 9.96
N GLU A 57 15.26 -7.09 9.27
CA GLU A 57 16.22 -6.08 9.71
C GLU A 57 15.71 -4.65 9.56
N LEU A 58 15.02 -4.35 8.47
CA LEU A 58 14.59 -2.99 8.10
C LEU A 58 13.16 -2.67 8.54
N GLY A 59 12.32 -3.70 8.74
CA GLY A 59 10.91 -3.55 9.05
C GLY A 59 10.00 -3.30 7.83
N TYR A 60 10.54 -3.20 6.62
CA TYR A 60 9.79 -3.04 5.37
C TYR A 60 10.34 -3.92 4.24
N ALA A 61 9.58 -4.05 3.15
CA ALA A 61 9.95 -4.84 1.98
C ALA A 61 10.91 -4.05 1.07
N ASP A 62 12.16 -4.51 0.96
CA ASP A 62 13.19 -3.94 0.08
C ASP A 62 13.63 -4.97 -0.98
N TYR A 63 12.92 -5.01 -2.08
CA TYR A 63 13.19 -5.91 -3.21
C TYR A 63 14.54 -5.63 -3.88
N LEU A 64 14.87 -4.35 -4.06
CA LEU A 64 16.12 -3.93 -4.71
C LEU A 64 17.31 -4.16 -3.81
N GLY A 65 17.22 -3.91 -2.51
CA GLY A 65 18.25 -4.22 -1.53
C GLY A 65 18.53 -5.72 -1.45
N ALA A 66 17.48 -6.55 -1.53
CA ALA A 66 17.63 -8.00 -1.61
C ALA A 66 18.40 -8.43 -2.86
N LEU A 67 18.11 -7.83 -4.03
CA LEU A 67 18.84 -8.09 -5.26
C LEU A 67 20.31 -7.67 -5.16
N GLN A 68 20.60 -6.53 -4.53
CA GLN A 68 21.99 -6.09 -4.30
C GLN A 68 22.74 -7.01 -3.34
N ARG A 69 22.12 -7.48 -2.27
CA ARG A 69 22.73 -8.48 -1.37
C ARG A 69 22.96 -9.81 -2.07
N TYR A 70 22.02 -10.26 -2.90
CA TYR A 70 22.18 -11.46 -3.72
C TYR A 70 23.35 -11.30 -4.67
N ARG A 71 23.44 -10.19 -5.42
CA ARG A 71 24.53 -9.88 -6.34
C ARG A 71 25.90 -9.88 -5.64
N ALA A 72 26.00 -9.33 -4.43
CA ALA A 72 27.25 -9.28 -3.68
C ALA A 72 27.80 -10.69 -3.34
N LYS A 73 26.90 -11.66 -3.12
CA LYS A 73 27.25 -13.07 -2.91
C LYS A 73 27.55 -13.82 -4.21
N HIS A 74 26.89 -13.43 -5.30
CA HIS A 74 26.96 -14.09 -6.62
C HIS A 74 27.39 -13.10 -7.73
N PRO A 75 28.64 -12.58 -7.69
CA PRO A 75 29.06 -11.48 -8.57
C PRO A 75 29.19 -11.87 -10.05
N ARG A 76 29.11 -13.18 -10.38
CA ARG A 76 29.25 -13.70 -11.73
C ARG A 76 27.96 -14.20 -12.37
N VAL A 77 26.79 -13.94 -11.76
CA VAL A 77 25.49 -14.33 -12.32
C VAL A 77 25.17 -13.42 -13.50
N PRO A 78 25.05 -13.95 -14.75
CA PRO A 78 24.94 -13.12 -15.94
C PRO A 78 23.55 -12.49 -16.12
N HIS A 79 22.50 -13.09 -15.57
CA HIS A 79 21.11 -12.71 -15.82
C HIS A 79 20.54 -11.68 -14.83
N LEU A 80 21.36 -11.09 -13.95
CA LEU A 80 20.89 -10.07 -13.00
C LEU A 80 20.30 -8.82 -13.67
N LEU A 81 20.73 -8.51 -14.90
CA LEU A 81 20.13 -7.40 -15.67
C LEU A 81 18.67 -7.70 -16.03
N CYS A 82 18.33 -8.95 -16.36
CA CYS A 82 16.94 -9.34 -16.65
C CYS A 82 16.06 -9.22 -15.39
N VAL A 83 16.60 -9.63 -14.23
CA VAL A 83 15.88 -9.45 -12.95
C VAL A 83 15.68 -7.97 -12.63
N SER A 84 16.70 -7.14 -12.85
CA SER A 84 16.61 -5.68 -12.69
C SER A 84 15.55 -5.07 -13.61
N ASP A 85 15.50 -5.52 -14.87
CA ASP A 85 14.50 -5.07 -15.85
C ASP A 85 13.07 -5.39 -15.42
N PHE A 86 12.85 -6.57 -14.82
CA PHE A 86 11.55 -6.93 -14.25
C PHE A 86 11.06 -5.86 -13.25
N PHE A 87 11.87 -5.45 -12.30
CA PHE A 87 11.48 -4.44 -11.32
C PHE A 87 11.16 -3.08 -11.95
N ILE A 88 11.92 -2.71 -12.98
CA ILE A 88 11.76 -1.41 -13.63
C ILE A 88 10.56 -1.40 -14.58
N ASN A 89 10.33 -2.47 -15.34
CA ASN A 89 9.39 -2.52 -16.45
C ASN A 89 8.14 -3.37 -16.19
N TYR A 90 7.96 -3.85 -14.97
CA TYR A 90 6.79 -4.64 -14.60
C TYR A 90 5.47 -3.88 -14.88
N PRO A 91 4.45 -4.53 -15.44
CA PRO A 91 3.19 -3.89 -15.83
C PRO A 91 2.24 -3.73 -14.62
N PHE A 92 2.58 -2.87 -13.68
CA PHE A 92 1.81 -2.66 -12.44
C PHE A 92 0.35 -2.29 -12.66
N ALA A 93 0.02 -1.60 -13.76
CA ALA A 93 -1.37 -1.26 -14.08
C ALA A 93 -2.26 -2.50 -14.25
N GLU A 94 -1.70 -3.62 -14.73
CA GLU A 94 -2.42 -4.89 -14.87
C GLU A 94 -2.63 -5.64 -13.54
N ARG A 95 -2.08 -5.13 -12.47
CA ARG A 95 -2.17 -5.70 -11.12
C ARG A 95 -3.05 -4.87 -10.19
N LEU A 96 -3.67 -3.82 -10.70
CA LEU A 96 -4.71 -3.12 -9.93
C LEU A 96 -5.89 -4.07 -9.68
N PHE A 97 -6.40 -4.07 -8.46
CA PHE A 97 -7.66 -4.75 -8.19
C PHE A 97 -8.81 -4.09 -8.98
N PRO A 98 -9.85 -4.87 -9.32
CA PRO A 98 -11.04 -4.30 -9.95
C PRO A 98 -11.58 -3.10 -9.17
N ASP A 99 -11.99 -2.06 -9.89
CA ASP A 99 -12.52 -0.81 -9.37
C ASP A 99 -11.54 0.05 -8.54
N ALA A 100 -10.25 -0.28 -8.43
CA ALA A 100 -9.27 0.49 -7.64
C ALA A 100 -9.18 1.97 -8.06
N ILE A 101 -9.13 2.27 -9.34
CA ILE A 101 -9.15 3.66 -9.84
C ILE A 101 -10.53 4.28 -9.64
N LYS A 102 -11.58 3.53 -9.93
CA LYS A 102 -12.95 4.02 -9.84
C LYS A 102 -13.35 4.42 -8.42
N ILE A 103 -12.89 3.69 -7.38
CA ILE A 103 -13.17 4.08 -6.01
C ILE A 103 -12.45 5.38 -5.64
N ILE A 104 -11.21 5.58 -6.10
CA ILE A 104 -10.49 6.84 -5.90
C ILE A 104 -11.26 8.00 -6.52
N GLU A 105 -11.70 7.86 -7.76
CA GLU A 105 -12.52 8.87 -8.47
C GLU A 105 -13.85 9.11 -7.75
N HIS A 106 -14.48 8.05 -7.26
CA HIS A 106 -15.76 8.13 -6.55
C HIS A 106 -15.67 8.93 -5.25
N VAL A 107 -14.69 8.68 -4.39
CA VAL A 107 -14.56 9.38 -3.11
C VAL A 107 -14.12 10.83 -3.26
N GLN A 108 -13.49 11.19 -4.39
CA GLN A 108 -13.06 12.57 -4.66
C GLN A 108 -14.22 13.56 -4.81
N GLN A 109 -15.46 13.10 -5.00
CA GLN A 109 -16.64 13.95 -4.92
C GLN A 109 -16.90 14.49 -3.50
N TRP A 110 -16.33 13.86 -2.46
CA TRP A 110 -16.54 14.22 -1.06
C TRP A 110 -15.31 14.84 -0.41
N GLY A 111 -14.13 14.53 -0.93
CA GLY A 111 -12.86 15.06 -0.42
C GLY A 111 -11.65 14.47 -1.15
N PRO A 112 -10.46 15.03 -0.94
CA PRO A 112 -9.25 14.53 -1.58
C PRO A 112 -8.95 13.07 -1.22
N ALA A 113 -8.53 12.30 -2.23
CA ALA A 113 -7.90 10.99 -2.05
C ALA A 113 -6.38 11.16 -2.03
N VAL A 114 -5.71 10.46 -1.12
CA VAL A 114 -4.26 10.46 -0.90
C VAL A 114 -3.79 9.02 -0.84
N ILE A 115 -2.69 8.69 -1.50
CA ILE A 115 -1.99 7.43 -1.28
C ILE A 115 -1.12 7.59 -0.03
N LEU A 116 -1.30 6.67 0.92
CA LEU A 116 -0.51 6.54 2.15
C LEU A 116 0.08 5.13 2.20
N SER A 117 1.36 4.99 1.89
CA SER A 117 1.99 3.68 1.70
C SER A 117 3.28 3.53 2.50
N ASP A 118 3.61 2.28 2.83
CA ASP A 118 4.95 1.89 3.26
C ASP A 118 5.79 1.46 2.06
N GLY A 119 7.10 1.66 2.11
CA GLY A 119 7.99 1.12 1.10
C GLY A 119 9.33 1.83 0.98
N ASP A 120 10.17 1.31 0.09
CA ASP A 120 11.44 1.92 -0.24
C ASP A 120 11.29 3.16 -1.13
N VAL A 121 12.38 3.94 -1.20
CA VAL A 121 12.40 5.23 -1.89
C VAL A 121 12.43 5.14 -3.43
N VAL A 122 12.58 3.95 -3.99
CA VAL A 122 12.72 3.74 -5.46
C VAL A 122 11.56 2.91 -6.01
N PHE A 123 11.35 1.71 -5.46
CA PHE A 123 10.42 0.75 -6.03
C PHE A 123 8.96 1.11 -5.76
N GLN A 124 8.65 1.58 -4.54
CA GLN A 124 7.28 1.96 -4.20
C GLN A 124 6.77 3.18 -4.99
N PRO A 125 7.53 4.29 -5.12
CA PRO A 125 7.13 5.40 -6.00
C PRO A 125 6.97 4.98 -7.46
N LEU A 126 7.85 4.10 -7.96
CA LEU A 126 7.76 3.57 -9.33
C LEU A 126 6.49 2.75 -9.54
N LYS A 127 6.16 1.85 -8.60
CA LYS A 127 4.93 1.05 -8.59
C LYS A 127 3.69 1.95 -8.64
N ILE A 128 3.61 2.94 -7.76
CA ILE A 128 2.49 3.89 -7.66
C ILE A 128 2.36 4.72 -8.93
N SER A 129 3.46 5.18 -9.49
CA SER A 129 3.46 5.95 -10.74
C SER A 129 3.02 5.10 -11.94
N ARG A 130 3.60 3.92 -12.12
CA ARG A 130 3.34 3.04 -13.28
C ARG A 130 1.99 2.33 -13.23
N SER A 131 1.42 2.15 -12.05
CA SER A 131 0.04 1.65 -11.93
C SER A 131 -1.02 2.68 -12.30
N GLY A 132 -0.66 3.96 -12.42
CA GLY A 132 -1.60 5.05 -12.66
C GLY A 132 -2.20 5.64 -11.38
N LEU A 133 -1.92 5.07 -10.21
CA LEU A 133 -2.46 5.54 -8.93
C LEU A 133 -2.02 6.97 -8.61
N ALA A 134 -0.76 7.35 -8.92
CA ALA A 134 -0.29 8.72 -8.73
C ALA A 134 -1.17 9.74 -9.47
N ASN A 135 -1.54 9.43 -10.72
CA ASN A 135 -2.40 10.29 -11.52
C ASN A 135 -3.83 10.33 -10.95
N ALA A 136 -4.37 9.18 -10.53
CA ALA A 136 -5.72 9.10 -9.96
C ALA A 136 -5.89 9.98 -8.71
N VAL A 137 -4.84 10.09 -7.88
CA VAL A 137 -4.85 10.98 -6.71
C VAL A 137 -4.26 12.37 -6.99
N SER A 138 -4.06 12.77 -8.24
CA SER A 138 -3.48 14.06 -8.64
C SER A 138 -2.13 14.36 -7.95
N GLY A 139 -1.27 13.35 -7.83
CA GLY A 139 0.06 13.44 -7.22
C GLY A 139 0.08 13.47 -5.69
N ARG A 140 -1.05 13.34 -5.00
CA ARG A 140 -1.11 13.28 -3.54
C ARG A 140 -0.66 11.90 -3.05
N VAL A 141 0.64 11.73 -2.92
CA VAL A 141 1.30 10.48 -2.51
C VAL A 141 2.27 10.76 -1.39
N VAL A 142 2.16 10.01 -0.31
CA VAL A 142 3.13 9.96 0.79
C VAL A 142 3.57 8.51 1.02
N ILE A 143 4.87 8.34 1.17
CA ILE A 143 5.49 7.02 1.36
C ILE A 143 6.43 7.14 2.55
N TYR A 144 6.26 6.25 3.52
CA TYR A 144 7.07 6.17 4.73
C TYR A 144 7.71 4.79 4.86
N VAL A 145 8.62 4.64 5.78
CA VAL A 145 9.13 3.33 6.20
C VAL A 145 8.08 2.62 7.07
N HIS A 146 7.47 3.37 7.98
CA HIS A 146 6.40 2.92 8.88
C HIS A 146 5.33 4.00 8.97
N LYS A 147 4.36 3.98 8.08
CA LYS A 147 3.32 5.02 7.95
C LYS A 147 2.50 5.23 9.23
N GLU A 148 2.34 4.17 10.04
CA GLU A 148 1.63 4.26 11.32
C GLU A 148 2.38 5.09 12.37
N GLN A 149 3.66 5.38 12.16
CA GLN A 149 4.46 6.21 13.05
C GLN A 149 4.54 7.68 12.60
N GLU A 150 4.04 7.98 11.40
CA GLU A 150 4.15 9.29 10.75
C GLU A 150 2.78 9.96 10.53
N LEU A 151 1.78 9.57 11.34
CA LEU A 151 0.42 10.10 11.20
C LEU A 151 0.30 11.58 11.53
N ASP A 152 1.21 12.11 12.31
CA ASP A 152 1.34 13.54 12.60
C ASP A 152 1.82 14.34 11.37
N ASP A 153 2.77 13.80 10.58
CA ASP A 153 3.19 14.41 9.30
C ASP A 153 2.06 14.33 8.27
N VAL A 154 1.30 13.21 8.25
CA VAL A 154 0.11 13.09 7.40
C VAL A 154 -0.92 14.17 7.74
N GLU A 155 -1.20 14.40 9.03
CA GLU A 155 -2.12 15.43 9.49
C GLU A 155 -1.64 16.86 9.16
N GLN A 156 -0.35 17.11 9.24
CA GLN A 156 0.24 18.41 8.87
C GLN A 156 0.14 18.67 7.36
N ARG A 157 0.36 17.65 6.52
CA ARG A 157 0.29 17.79 5.06
C ARG A 157 -1.13 17.85 4.53
N TYR A 158 -2.04 17.13 5.18
CA TYR A 158 -3.43 16.95 4.77
C TYR A 158 -4.36 17.16 5.97
N PRO A 159 -4.49 18.40 6.47
CA PRO A 159 -5.35 18.70 7.62
C PRO A 159 -6.82 18.41 7.27
N ALA A 160 -7.52 17.72 8.17
CA ALA A 160 -8.92 17.36 8.00
C ALA A 160 -9.67 17.29 9.33
N GLU A 161 -10.98 17.48 9.27
CA GLU A 161 -11.87 17.21 10.40
C GLU A 161 -12.03 15.68 10.60
N HIS A 162 -12.03 14.91 9.51
CA HIS A 162 -12.19 13.47 9.54
C HIS A 162 -11.36 12.78 8.44
N TYR A 163 -10.83 11.60 8.78
CA TYR A 163 -10.09 10.74 7.87
C TYR A 163 -10.87 9.45 7.61
N VAL A 164 -10.78 8.91 6.40
CA VAL A 164 -11.19 7.54 6.07
C VAL A 164 -9.94 6.80 5.63
N LEU A 165 -9.45 5.86 6.43
CA LEU A 165 -8.25 5.09 6.12
C LEU A 165 -8.62 3.69 5.67
N VAL A 166 -8.18 3.32 4.47
CA VAL A 166 -8.42 2.02 3.82
C VAL A 166 -7.12 1.25 3.72
N ASP A 167 -7.04 0.07 4.34
CA ASP A 167 -5.82 -0.73 4.43
C ASP A 167 -6.14 -2.23 4.57
N ASP A 168 -5.24 -3.11 4.12
CA ASP A 168 -5.34 -4.57 4.29
C ASP A 168 -4.73 -5.07 5.62
N LYS A 169 -4.12 -4.16 6.41
CA LYS A 169 -3.43 -4.49 7.66
C LYS A 169 -4.14 -3.90 8.88
N LEU A 170 -4.83 -4.74 9.64
CA LEU A 170 -5.52 -4.31 10.86
C LEU A 170 -4.61 -3.58 11.86
N ARG A 171 -3.31 -3.91 11.95
CA ARG A 171 -2.37 -3.22 12.84
C ARG A 171 -2.23 -1.73 12.50
N ILE A 172 -2.22 -1.37 11.21
CA ILE A 172 -2.15 0.01 10.72
C ILE A 172 -3.44 0.75 11.09
N LEU A 173 -4.58 0.11 10.81
CA LEU A 173 -5.90 0.65 11.14
C LEU A 173 -6.07 0.88 12.64
N ALA A 174 -5.61 -0.06 13.47
CA ALA A 174 -5.63 0.06 14.94
C ALA A 174 -4.72 1.21 15.43
N ALA A 175 -3.53 1.38 14.85
CA ALA A 175 -2.64 2.48 15.17
C ALA A 175 -3.28 3.84 14.81
N ALA A 176 -3.86 3.95 13.61
CA ALA A 176 -4.58 5.15 13.18
C ALA A 176 -5.78 5.46 14.09
N LYS A 177 -6.54 4.43 14.50
CA LYS A 177 -7.65 4.58 15.45
C LYS A 177 -7.19 5.07 16.82
N THR A 178 -6.02 4.61 17.26
CA THR A 178 -5.41 5.07 18.52
C THR A 178 -4.99 6.53 18.43
N PHE A 179 -4.44 6.95 17.28
CA PHE A 179 -3.93 8.32 17.08
C PHE A 179 -5.07 9.34 16.86
N TRP A 180 -5.97 9.08 15.92
CA TRP A 180 -7.04 10.03 15.55
C TRP A 180 -8.36 9.83 16.31
N GLY A 181 -8.56 8.71 16.98
CA GLY A 181 -9.78 8.42 17.76
C GLY A 181 -11.05 8.45 16.93
N ALA A 182 -12.00 9.31 17.30
CA ALA A 182 -13.25 9.50 16.58
C ALA A 182 -13.10 10.24 15.24
N ARG A 183 -11.94 10.85 14.98
CA ARG A 183 -11.66 11.56 13.72
C ARG A 183 -11.21 10.63 12.59
N VAL A 184 -11.22 9.31 12.78
CA VAL A 184 -10.93 8.36 11.71
C VAL A 184 -11.97 7.28 11.64
N THR A 185 -12.39 6.96 10.42
CA THR A 185 -13.07 5.72 10.07
C THR A 185 -12.06 4.78 9.43
N THR A 186 -11.92 3.60 10.01
CA THR A 186 -11.01 2.57 9.52
C THR A 186 -11.77 1.59 8.65
N VAL A 187 -11.25 1.33 7.44
CA VAL A 187 -11.83 0.38 6.47
C VAL A 187 -10.84 -0.73 6.21
N PHE A 188 -11.16 -1.93 6.63
CA PHE A 188 -10.37 -3.13 6.38
C PHE A 188 -10.81 -3.81 5.11
N VAL A 189 -9.88 -3.96 4.16
CA VAL A 189 -10.11 -4.69 2.90
C VAL A 189 -9.57 -6.09 3.02
N ARG A 190 -10.43 -7.11 2.85
CA ARG A 190 -10.06 -8.52 2.97
C ARG A 190 -9.41 -9.07 1.71
N GLN A 191 -8.38 -8.40 1.24
CA GLN A 191 -7.56 -8.76 0.08
C GLN A 191 -6.13 -9.08 0.52
N GLY A 192 -5.47 -9.97 -0.23
CA GLY A 192 -4.10 -10.37 0.06
C GLY A 192 -3.94 -11.29 1.28
N HIS A 193 -2.71 -11.73 1.50
CA HIS A 193 -2.39 -12.76 2.48
C HIS A 193 -2.54 -12.31 3.95
N TYR A 194 -2.32 -11.01 4.24
CA TYR A 194 -2.50 -10.50 5.62
C TYR A 194 -3.95 -10.54 6.06
N ALA A 195 -4.87 -10.26 5.15
CA ALA A 195 -6.30 -10.21 5.43
C ALA A 195 -6.93 -11.61 5.61
N THR A 196 -6.21 -12.66 5.26
CA THR A 196 -6.68 -14.06 5.36
C THR A 196 -6.01 -14.87 6.46
N ASP A 197 -4.97 -14.34 7.13
CA ASP A 197 -4.28 -15.05 8.22
C ASP A 197 -5.07 -14.94 9.54
N PRO A 198 -5.62 -16.06 10.08
CA PRO A 198 -6.41 -16.03 11.30
C PRO A 198 -5.64 -15.53 12.53
N LYS A 199 -4.30 -15.70 12.56
CA LYS A 199 -3.47 -15.23 13.69
C LYS A 199 -3.36 -13.72 13.67
N ILE A 200 -3.19 -13.13 12.48
CA ILE A 200 -3.13 -11.68 12.29
C ILE A 200 -4.49 -11.07 12.63
N LEU A 201 -5.58 -11.65 12.12
CA LEU A 201 -6.94 -11.18 12.38
C LEU A 201 -7.29 -11.22 13.89
N ALA A 202 -6.82 -12.24 14.62
CA ALA A 202 -7.08 -12.36 16.06
C ALA A 202 -6.19 -11.43 16.92
N SER A 203 -5.13 -10.85 16.38
CA SER A 203 -4.14 -10.06 17.13
C SER A 203 -4.49 -8.57 17.24
N CYS A 204 -5.45 -8.08 16.45
CA CYS A 204 -5.81 -6.66 16.40
C CYS A 204 -7.33 -6.47 16.60
N PRO A 205 -7.74 -5.31 17.12
CA PRO A 205 -9.16 -4.96 17.15
C PRO A 205 -9.73 -4.88 15.73
N PRO A 206 -11.05 -5.14 15.56
CA PRO A 206 -11.71 -4.99 14.25
C PRO A 206 -11.68 -3.54 13.79
N ALA A 207 -11.71 -3.34 12.49
CA ALA A 207 -11.93 -2.03 11.88
C ALA A 207 -13.41 -1.60 12.00
N ASP A 208 -13.66 -0.30 11.80
CA ASP A 208 -15.03 0.23 11.82
C ASP A 208 -15.88 -0.33 10.66
N ILE A 209 -15.26 -0.54 9.51
CA ILE A 209 -15.88 -1.14 8.31
C ILE A 209 -14.97 -2.28 7.81
N SER A 210 -15.57 -3.40 7.41
CA SER A 210 -14.86 -4.49 6.73
C SER A 210 -15.54 -4.80 5.40
N ILE A 211 -14.75 -4.88 4.34
CA ILE A 211 -15.21 -5.18 2.97
C ILE A 211 -14.37 -6.33 2.39
N GLU A 212 -14.96 -7.09 1.49
CA GLU A 212 -14.25 -8.21 0.85
C GLU A 212 -13.34 -7.74 -0.29
N ARG A 213 -13.76 -6.70 -1.02
CA ARG A 213 -13.03 -6.14 -2.16
C ARG A 213 -13.07 -4.63 -2.10
N ILE A 214 -12.02 -3.98 -2.60
CA ILE A 214 -11.97 -2.51 -2.63
C ILE A 214 -13.17 -1.88 -3.35
N GLY A 215 -13.69 -2.52 -4.40
CA GLY A 215 -14.87 -2.07 -5.14
C GLY A 215 -16.17 -2.07 -4.33
N ASP A 216 -16.25 -2.83 -3.22
CA ASP A 216 -17.43 -2.86 -2.37
C ASP A 216 -17.67 -1.49 -1.70
N LEU A 217 -16.61 -0.70 -1.53
CA LEU A 217 -16.70 0.64 -0.97
C LEU A 217 -17.51 1.61 -1.84
N LEU A 218 -17.71 1.31 -3.13
CA LEU A 218 -18.60 2.07 -4.03
C LEU A 218 -20.08 2.04 -3.60
N GLN A 219 -20.47 1.10 -2.74
CA GLN A 219 -21.82 0.96 -2.24
C GLN A 219 -22.09 1.83 -1.00
N TYR A 220 -21.04 2.41 -0.41
CA TYR A 220 -21.16 3.25 0.78
C TYR A 220 -21.37 4.72 0.41
N SER A 221 -22.31 5.36 1.06
CA SER A 221 -22.45 6.81 1.04
C SER A 221 -21.50 7.47 2.05
N LEU A 222 -21.19 8.76 1.87
CA LEU A 222 -20.36 9.50 2.82
C LEU A 222 -20.89 9.43 4.28
N PRO A 223 -22.20 9.61 4.56
CA PRO A 223 -22.71 9.47 5.93
C PRO A 223 -22.48 8.09 6.55
N GLU A 224 -22.55 7.01 5.76
CA GLU A 224 -22.28 5.65 6.23
C GLU A 224 -20.78 5.45 6.53
N MET A 225 -19.89 6.06 5.73
CA MET A 225 -18.45 6.03 6.00
C MET A 225 -18.09 6.85 7.24
N LEU A 226 -18.73 8.00 7.48
CA LEU A 226 -18.41 8.85 8.63
C LEU A 226 -19.03 8.36 9.93
N ASN A 227 -20.13 7.61 9.86
CA ASN A 227 -20.86 7.05 11.01
C ASN A 227 -21.17 5.57 10.76
N PRO A 228 -20.13 4.70 10.73
CA PRO A 228 -20.34 3.28 10.51
C PRO A 228 -21.19 2.69 11.63
N LYS A 229 -22.18 1.87 11.24
CA LYS A 229 -22.96 1.13 12.21
C LYS A 229 -22.12 0.00 12.78
N PRO A 230 -22.17 -0.26 14.10
CA PRO A 230 -21.43 -1.32 14.75
C PRO A 230 -21.84 -2.71 14.27
#